data_30298879b94cf3de9cb440bdd381cc27
#
_entry.id   30298879b94cf3de9cb440bdd381cc27
#
_cell.length_a   1.000
_cell.length_b   1.000
_cell.length_c   1.000
_cell.angle_alpha   90.00
_cell.angle_beta   90.00
_cell.angle_gamma   90.00
#
_symmetry.space_group_name_H-M   'P 1'
#
loop_
_entity.id
_entity.type
_entity.pdbx_description
1 polymer ?
#
loop_
_entity_poly.entity_id
_entity_poly.type
_entity_poly.pdbx_seq_one_letter_code
_entity_poly.pdbx_strand_id
1 'polypeptide(L)'
;FPDMKGLADKLEKKGVRPGIWVRLLLNEDENIPDEWRISYNDCLDPSHPDALAYIHKDIERICDWGYTLIKHDFSTFDLFGKWGFEANLRDNSMEKWHFYDQTKTSAEIVKMLYQEIYDASRSNNAVIIGCNTIGHLGAGLMHLNRTGDDTSGRIWERTRRMGVNTLAFRLPQHNTFYHIDADCVGIFGMIPWEKNRQWADVLAKSGTPLFVSAKP
;
A
#
# COMPACT_ATOMS: atom_id res chain seq x y z
N PHE A 1 11.93 3.99 15.72
CA PHE A 1 13.09 4.88 15.48
C PHE A 1 12.73 6.27 15.93
N PRO A 2 13.46 6.85 16.91
CA PRO A 2 13.15 8.18 17.43
C PRO A 2 13.55 9.34 16.50
N ASP A 3 14.35 9.07 15.48
CA ASP A 3 14.84 10.06 14.50
C ASP A 3 14.70 9.52 13.07
N MET A 4 13.51 9.68 12.51
CA MET A 4 13.18 9.22 11.15
C MET A 4 13.90 10.07 10.08
N LYS A 5 14.03 11.38 10.31
CA LYS A 5 14.76 12.27 9.42
C LYS A 5 16.25 11.91 9.38
N GLY A 6 16.89 11.74 10.52
CA GLY A 6 18.29 11.33 10.57
C GLY A 6 18.56 9.96 9.95
N LEU A 7 17.56 9.05 9.95
CA LEU A 7 17.66 7.79 9.23
C LEU A 7 17.62 8.01 7.70
N ALA A 8 16.70 8.84 7.21
CA ALA A 8 16.63 9.20 5.79
C ALA A 8 17.94 9.84 5.32
N ASP A 9 18.45 10.83 6.05
CA ASP A 9 19.72 11.51 5.75
C ASP A 9 20.92 10.53 5.70
N LYS A 10 20.93 9.52 6.57
CA LYS A 10 22.00 8.49 6.56
C LYS A 10 21.92 7.59 5.33
N LEU A 11 20.71 7.25 4.87
CA LEU A 11 20.53 6.45 3.65
C LEU A 11 20.96 7.22 2.42
N GLU A 12 20.56 8.48 2.29
CA GLU A 12 20.95 9.34 1.19
C GLU A 12 22.47 9.53 1.10
N LYS A 13 23.15 9.76 2.23
CA LYS A 13 24.62 9.84 2.29
C LYS A 13 25.32 8.57 1.80
N LYS A 14 24.62 7.44 1.81
CA LYS A 14 25.12 6.17 1.25
C LYS A 14 24.69 5.93 -0.20
N GLY A 15 24.03 6.91 -0.84
CA GLY A 15 23.53 6.80 -2.21
C GLY A 15 22.25 5.95 -2.33
N VAL A 16 21.54 5.73 -1.21
CA VAL A 16 20.27 4.99 -1.17
C VAL A 16 19.14 5.98 -0.97
N ARG A 17 18.17 6.02 -1.89
CA ARG A 17 16.95 6.81 -1.72
C ARG A 17 16.07 6.16 -0.66
N PRO A 18 15.67 6.90 0.40
CA PRO A 18 14.91 6.33 1.49
C PRO A 18 13.46 6.07 1.09
N GLY A 19 12.95 4.90 1.45
CA GLY A 19 11.55 4.52 1.32
C GLY A 19 10.97 4.10 2.66
N ILE A 20 9.65 4.25 2.83
CA ILE A 20 8.94 3.89 4.04
C ILE A 20 7.65 3.12 3.73
N TRP A 21 7.34 2.15 4.58
CA TRP A 21 6.03 1.50 4.63
C TRP A 21 5.20 2.14 5.75
N VAL A 22 3.93 2.40 5.45
CA VAL A 22 2.99 3.02 6.40
C VAL A 22 1.60 2.39 6.31
N ARG A 23 0.90 2.40 7.43
CA ARG A 23 -0.53 2.09 7.54
C ARG A 23 -1.23 3.36 8.01
N LEU A 24 -1.79 4.09 7.08
CA LEU A 24 -2.25 5.48 7.29
C LEU A 24 -3.55 5.59 8.08
N LEU A 25 -4.41 4.58 8.02
CA LEU A 25 -5.73 4.66 8.62
C LEU A 25 -5.74 4.18 10.07
N LEU A 26 -4.99 3.11 10.39
CA LEU A 26 -4.92 2.65 11.77
C LEU A 26 -4.19 3.67 12.64
N ASN A 27 -4.88 4.18 13.65
CA ASN A 27 -4.34 5.17 14.56
C ASN A 27 -4.82 4.90 15.99
N GLU A 28 -3.90 4.50 16.86
CA GLU A 28 -4.15 4.16 18.26
C GLU A 28 -3.89 5.35 19.21
N ASP A 29 -3.65 6.56 18.68
CA ASP A 29 -3.42 7.76 19.49
C ASP A 29 -4.73 8.19 20.15
N GLU A 30 -4.74 8.17 21.48
CA GLU A 30 -5.89 8.56 22.31
C GLU A 30 -6.28 10.04 22.16
N ASN A 31 -5.41 10.88 21.59
CA ASN A 31 -5.72 12.28 21.32
C ASN A 31 -6.51 12.49 20.01
N ILE A 32 -6.67 11.46 19.19
CA ILE A 32 -7.51 11.51 18.01
C ILE A 32 -8.98 11.38 18.41
N PRO A 33 -9.86 12.34 18.05
CA PRO A 33 -11.28 12.27 18.36
C PRO A 33 -11.95 11.02 17.83
N ASP A 34 -12.84 10.42 18.62
CA ASP A 34 -13.57 9.22 18.23
C ASP A 34 -14.44 9.43 16.98
N GLU A 35 -14.98 10.64 16.78
CA GLU A 35 -15.75 10.98 15.59
C GLU A 35 -14.96 10.98 14.28
N TRP A 36 -13.61 10.96 14.35
CA TRP A 36 -12.75 10.82 13.18
C TRP A 36 -12.55 9.35 12.78
N ARG A 37 -13.05 8.41 13.58
CA ARG A 37 -12.82 6.98 13.42
C ARG A 37 -14.03 6.29 12.80
N ILE A 38 -13.76 5.22 12.11
CA ILE A 38 -14.80 4.30 11.68
C ILE A 38 -15.38 3.62 12.92
N SER A 39 -16.71 3.58 13.04
CA SER A 39 -17.43 3.20 14.26
C SER A 39 -17.16 1.81 14.82
N TYR A 40 -16.42 0.96 14.13
CA TYR A 40 -16.14 -0.41 14.56
C TYR A 40 -14.65 -0.73 14.78
N ASN A 41 -13.75 0.22 14.54
CA ASN A 41 -12.31 0.01 14.71
C ASN A 41 -11.56 1.34 14.98
N ASP A 42 -10.27 1.26 15.24
CA ASP A 42 -9.40 2.41 15.50
C ASP A 42 -8.89 3.10 14.21
N CYS A 43 -9.52 2.83 13.06
CA CYS A 43 -9.10 3.39 11.79
C CYS A 43 -9.78 4.72 11.53
N LEU A 44 -9.02 5.66 10.99
CA LEU A 44 -9.52 6.97 10.56
C LEU A 44 -10.52 6.81 9.42
N ASP A 45 -11.60 7.58 9.47
CA ASP A 45 -12.60 7.66 8.41
C ASP A 45 -12.17 8.71 7.37
N PRO A 46 -11.76 8.33 6.16
CA PRO A 46 -11.32 9.29 5.15
C PRO A 46 -12.46 10.15 4.59
N SER A 47 -13.72 9.88 4.94
CA SER A 47 -14.86 10.74 4.60
C SER A 47 -15.06 11.88 5.61
N HIS A 48 -14.45 11.78 6.80
CA HIS A 48 -14.43 12.89 7.75
C HIS A 48 -13.34 13.91 7.34
N PRO A 49 -13.68 15.19 7.16
CA PRO A 49 -12.76 16.17 6.61
C PRO A 49 -11.48 16.35 7.46
N ASP A 50 -11.61 16.36 8.78
CA ASP A 50 -10.46 16.53 9.66
C ASP A 50 -9.57 15.29 9.71
N ALA A 51 -10.16 14.08 9.65
CA ALA A 51 -9.41 12.84 9.54
C ALA A 51 -8.62 12.78 8.21
N LEU A 52 -9.26 13.20 7.11
CA LEU A 52 -8.60 13.29 5.81
C LEU A 52 -7.45 14.29 5.82
N ALA A 53 -7.67 15.48 6.43
CA ALA A 53 -6.62 16.49 6.60
C ALA A 53 -5.48 16.01 7.51
N TYR A 54 -5.76 15.18 8.50
CA TYR A 54 -4.73 14.55 9.32
C TYR A 54 -3.87 13.57 8.51
N ILE A 55 -4.50 12.73 7.67
CA ILE A 55 -3.79 11.82 6.76
C ILE A 55 -2.89 12.61 5.80
N HIS A 56 -3.38 13.73 5.26
CA HIS A 56 -2.58 14.63 4.41
C HIS A 56 -1.30 15.08 5.11
N LYS A 57 -1.44 15.62 6.33
CA LYS A 57 -0.31 16.10 7.13
C LYS A 57 0.68 14.98 7.48
N ASP A 58 0.22 13.76 7.66
CA ASP A 58 1.09 12.62 7.92
C ASP A 58 1.97 12.31 6.70
N ILE A 59 1.41 12.38 5.49
CA ILE A 59 2.18 12.21 4.25
C ILE A 59 3.17 13.36 4.06
N GLU A 60 2.75 14.61 4.25
CA GLU A 60 3.66 15.77 4.18
C GLU A 60 4.83 15.61 5.16
N ARG A 61 4.54 15.24 6.41
CA ARG A 61 5.56 15.02 7.45
C ARG A 61 6.57 13.94 7.05
N ILE A 62 6.11 12.85 6.43
CA ILE A 62 6.96 11.78 5.93
C ILE A 62 7.89 12.30 4.81
N CYS A 63 7.33 13.09 3.90
CA CYS A 63 8.09 13.74 2.86
C CYS A 63 9.13 14.72 3.43
N ASP A 64 8.77 15.51 4.44
CA ASP A 64 9.66 16.46 5.13
C ASP A 64 10.81 15.76 5.88
N TRP A 65 10.62 14.50 6.26
CA TRP A 65 11.71 13.66 6.76
C TRP A 65 12.69 13.21 5.67
N GLY A 66 12.36 13.44 4.38
CA GLY A 66 13.20 13.08 3.25
C GLY A 66 12.88 11.73 2.61
N TYR A 67 11.76 11.09 2.97
CA TYR A 67 11.35 9.85 2.32
C TYR A 67 10.76 10.14 0.94
N THR A 68 11.34 9.54 -0.08
CA THR A 68 10.96 9.74 -1.49
C THR A 68 10.21 8.56 -2.09
N LEU A 69 9.95 7.51 -1.31
CA LEU A 69 9.10 6.39 -1.66
C LEU A 69 8.22 6.06 -0.47
N ILE A 70 6.90 6.08 -0.65
CA ILE A 70 5.91 5.79 0.38
C ILE A 70 5.04 4.63 -0.07
N LYS A 71 5.11 3.51 0.64
CA LYS A 71 4.21 2.37 0.44
C LYS A 71 3.13 2.42 1.51
N HIS A 72 1.91 2.83 1.12
CA HIS A 72 0.75 2.72 2.00
C HIS A 72 0.06 1.38 1.83
N ASP A 73 -0.39 0.82 2.94
CA ASP A 73 -0.94 -0.53 3.00
C ASP A 73 -2.22 -0.59 3.83
N PHE A 74 -2.91 -1.70 3.76
CA PHE A 74 -4.09 -2.06 4.55
C PHE A 74 -5.35 -1.22 4.31
N SER A 75 -5.38 -0.27 3.39
CA SER A 75 -6.53 0.62 3.25
C SER A 75 -7.86 -0.12 3.01
N THR A 76 -7.87 -1.20 2.23
CA THR A 76 -9.09 -1.98 2.01
C THR A 76 -9.51 -2.74 3.28
N PHE A 77 -8.54 -3.33 3.98
CA PHE A 77 -8.81 -4.06 5.22
C PHE A 77 -9.28 -3.11 6.34
N ASP A 78 -8.63 -1.97 6.48
CA ASP A 78 -8.97 -0.98 7.50
C ASP A 78 -10.36 -0.38 7.30
N LEU A 79 -10.75 -0.13 6.05
CA LEU A 79 -12.06 0.44 5.72
C LEU A 79 -13.21 -0.57 5.79
N PHE A 80 -12.97 -1.84 5.43
CA PHE A 80 -14.04 -2.80 5.23
C PHE A 80 -13.93 -4.06 6.09
N GLY A 81 -12.90 -4.18 6.94
CA GLY A 81 -12.65 -5.36 7.77
C GLY A 81 -12.35 -6.64 6.98
N LYS A 82 -12.06 -6.51 5.67
CA LYS A 82 -11.88 -7.63 4.75
C LYS A 82 -10.73 -7.39 3.78
N TRP A 83 -10.03 -8.46 3.44
CA TRP A 83 -9.09 -8.44 2.32
C TRP A 83 -9.84 -8.36 0.99
N GLY A 84 -9.20 -7.84 -0.05
CA GLY A 84 -9.83 -7.65 -1.35
C GLY A 84 -10.46 -8.93 -1.93
N PHE A 85 -9.84 -10.10 -1.71
CA PHE A 85 -10.39 -11.39 -2.16
C PHE A 85 -11.60 -11.88 -1.34
N GLU A 86 -11.79 -11.36 -0.13
CA GLU A 86 -12.93 -11.66 0.76
C GLU A 86 -14.13 -10.73 0.52
N ALA A 87 -13.93 -9.65 -0.25
CA ALA A 87 -14.95 -8.61 -0.46
C ALA A 87 -16.25 -9.15 -1.09
N ASN A 88 -16.21 -10.30 -1.74
CA ASN A 88 -17.38 -10.97 -2.30
C ASN A 88 -18.18 -11.75 -1.25
N LEU A 89 -17.66 -11.97 -0.06
CA LEU A 89 -18.37 -12.68 0.99
C LEU A 89 -19.39 -11.73 1.62
N ARG A 90 -20.66 -12.02 1.46
CA ARG A 90 -21.71 -11.32 2.18
C ARG A 90 -21.57 -11.64 3.66
N ASP A 91 -21.17 -10.66 4.41
CA ASP A 91 -21.15 -10.71 5.86
C ASP A 91 -22.13 -9.66 6.39
N ASN A 92 -23.24 -10.13 6.93
CA ASN A 92 -24.27 -9.26 7.49
C ASN A 92 -23.88 -8.68 8.85
N SER A 93 -22.74 -9.07 9.41
CA SER A 93 -22.24 -8.52 10.68
C SER A 93 -21.86 -7.04 10.60
N MET A 94 -21.64 -6.54 9.39
CA MET A 94 -21.25 -5.16 9.11
C MET A 94 -22.44 -4.22 8.81
N GLU A 95 -23.67 -4.69 8.95
CA GLU A 95 -24.88 -3.93 8.59
C GLU A 95 -25.14 -2.66 9.41
N LYS A 96 -24.33 -2.38 10.43
CA LYS A 96 -24.56 -1.26 11.36
C LYS A 96 -23.54 -0.14 11.28
N TRP A 97 -22.51 -0.28 10.49
CA TRP A 97 -21.54 0.79 10.36
C TRP A 97 -21.74 1.59 9.07
N HIS A 98 -21.34 2.84 9.09
CA HIS A 98 -21.37 3.72 7.93
C HIS A 98 -20.20 4.69 8.01
N PHE A 99 -19.79 5.20 6.89
CA PHE A 99 -18.88 6.33 6.83
C PHE A 99 -19.55 7.60 7.38
N TYR A 100 -18.74 8.54 7.83
CA TYR A 100 -19.19 9.85 8.27
C TYR A 100 -20.01 10.56 7.18
N ASP A 101 -19.51 10.63 5.97
CA ASP A 101 -20.23 11.19 4.82
C ASP A 101 -21.07 10.11 4.12
N GLN A 102 -22.32 10.03 4.48
CA GLN A 102 -23.29 9.11 3.90
C GLN A 102 -23.85 9.57 2.54
N THR A 103 -23.43 10.73 2.04
CA THR A 103 -23.84 11.22 0.70
C THR A 103 -22.99 10.64 -0.40
N LYS A 104 -21.84 10.06 -0.08
CA LYS A 104 -20.90 9.45 -1.01
C LYS A 104 -20.98 7.93 -1.00
N THR A 105 -20.68 7.34 -2.12
CA THR A 105 -20.47 5.90 -2.22
C THR A 105 -19.12 5.49 -1.63
N SER A 106 -18.98 4.24 -1.22
CA SER A 106 -17.68 3.71 -0.75
C SER A 106 -16.57 3.86 -1.79
N ALA A 107 -16.89 3.76 -3.09
CA ALA A 107 -15.91 3.96 -4.16
C ALA A 107 -15.40 5.40 -4.23
N GLU A 108 -16.30 6.38 -4.05
CA GLU A 108 -15.91 7.80 -3.98
C GLU A 108 -15.03 8.09 -2.78
N ILE A 109 -15.36 7.53 -1.61
CA ILE A 109 -14.57 7.71 -0.38
C ILE A 109 -13.17 7.10 -0.52
N VAL A 110 -13.08 5.88 -1.05
CA VAL A 110 -11.77 5.24 -1.31
C VAL A 110 -10.95 6.05 -2.31
N LYS A 111 -11.59 6.56 -3.36
CA LYS A 111 -10.90 7.39 -4.35
C LYS A 111 -10.44 8.73 -3.76
N MET A 112 -11.24 9.34 -2.88
CA MET A 112 -10.82 10.54 -2.13
C MET A 112 -9.57 10.29 -1.30
N LEU A 113 -9.50 9.17 -0.56
CA LEU A 113 -8.31 8.80 0.18
C LEU A 113 -7.08 8.68 -0.73
N TYR A 114 -7.20 7.99 -1.86
CA TYR A 114 -6.07 7.84 -2.79
C TYR A 114 -5.65 9.16 -3.43
N GLN A 115 -6.61 10.02 -3.73
CA GLN A 115 -6.35 11.36 -4.25
C GLN A 115 -5.58 12.19 -3.22
N GLU A 116 -5.99 12.16 -1.96
CA GLU A 116 -5.36 12.90 -0.88
C GLU A 116 -3.91 12.45 -0.64
N ILE A 117 -3.67 11.13 -0.62
CA ILE A 117 -2.31 10.57 -0.53
C ILE A 117 -1.44 11.05 -1.71
N TYR A 118 -1.99 11.05 -2.92
CA TYR A 118 -1.28 11.50 -4.10
C TYR A 118 -0.96 12.99 -4.04
N ASP A 119 -1.94 13.83 -3.69
CA ASP A 119 -1.78 15.28 -3.64
C ASP A 119 -0.79 15.72 -2.56
N ALA A 120 -0.84 15.14 -1.37
CA ALA A 120 0.09 15.40 -0.28
C ALA A 120 1.55 15.01 -0.65
N SER A 121 1.73 14.00 -1.49
CA SER A 121 3.05 13.52 -1.90
C SER A 121 3.68 14.29 -3.07
N ARG A 122 2.88 15.02 -3.86
CA ARG A 122 3.32 15.66 -5.11
C ARG A 122 4.38 16.73 -4.92
N SER A 123 4.26 17.54 -3.87
CA SER A 123 5.21 18.64 -3.58
C SER A 123 6.65 18.16 -3.47
N ASN A 124 6.86 16.92 -3.07
CA ASN A 124 8.16 16.31 -2.83
C ASN A 124 8.56 15.27 -3.89
N ASN A 125 7.79 15.12 -4.97
CA ASN A 125 8.00 14.09 -6.00
C ASN A 125 8.16 12.67 -5.42
N ALA A 126 7.45 12.36 -4.35
CA ALA A 126 7.52 11.04 -3.75
C ALA A 126 6.82 9.99 -4.62
N VAL A 127 7.42 8.82 -4.73
CA VAL A 127 6.84 7.67 -5.41
C VAL A 127 5.85 6.99 -4.48
N ILE A 128 4.60 6.86 -4.90
CA ILE A 128 3.55 6.19 -4.13
C ILE A 128 3.39 4.76 -4.61
N ILE A 129 3.43 3.82 -3.67
CA ILE A 129 3.09 2.41 -3.87
C ILE A 129 1.82 2.12 -3.08
N GLY A 130 0.76 1.72 -3.76
CA GLY A 130 -0.43 1.18 -3.13
C GLY A 130 -0.28 -0.31 -2.81
N CYS A 131 -0.72 -0.72 -1.64
CA CYS A 131 -0.80 -2.13 -1.24
C CYS A 131 -2.15 -2.38 -0.56
N ASN A 132 -2.74 -3.54 -0.77
CA ASN A 132 -4.09 -3.88 -0.29
C ASN A 132 -5.11 -2.78 -0.63
N THR A 133 -5.18 -2.46 -1.91
CA THR A 133 -5.99 -1.39 -2.47
C THR A 133 -7.08 -1.93 -3.40
N ILE A 134 -8.06 -1.10 -3.70
CA ILE A 134 -8.99 -1.33 -4.81
C ILE A 134 -8.33 -0.76 -6.07
N GLY A 135 -7.60 -1.61 -6.80
CA GLY A 135 -6.65 -1.20 -7.83
C GLY A 135 -7.20 -0.24 -8.89
N HIS A 136 -8.40 -0.48 -9.43
CA HIS A 136 -8.98 0.38 -10.46
C HIS A 136 -9.32 1.81 -9.96
N LEU A 137 -9.58 1.97 -8.66
CA LEU A 137 -9.78 3.29 -8.05
C LEU A 137 -8.46 4.07 -7.86
N GLY A 138 -7.34 3.34 -7.87
CA GLY A 138 -6.00 3.93 -7.78
C GLY A 138 -5.36 4.31 -9.12
N ALA A 139 -6.07 4.10 -10.22
CA ALA A 139 -5.56 4.42 -11.57
C ALA A 139 -5.21 5.92 -11.70
N GLY A 140 -3.95 6.22 -12.03
CA GLY A 140 -3.44 7.59 -12.12
C GLY A 140 -3.14 8.27 -10.78
N LEU A 141 -3.43 7.62 -9.64
CA LEU A 141 -3.22 8.12 -8.27
C LEU A 141 -2.09 7.40 -7.53
N MET A 142 -1.54 6.38 -8.13
CA MET A 142 -0.41 5.61 -7.61
C MET A 142 0.61 5.43 -8.72
N HIS A 143 1.89 5.50 -8.39
CA HIS A 143 2.97 5.22 -9.34
C HIS A 143 3.13 3.70 -9.52
N LEU A 144 3.05 2.96 -8.41
CA LEU A 144 3.05 1.50 -8.39
C LEU A 144 1.87 1.01 -7.57
N ASN A 145 1.39 -0.21 -7.87
CA ASN A 145 0.39 -0.85 -7.04
C ASN A 145 0.62 -2.36 -6.94
N ARG A 146 0.54 -2.86 -5.73
CA ARG A 146 0.61 -4.29 -5.43
C ARG A 146 -0.64 -4.98 -5.96
N THR A 147 -0.47 -6.06 -6.68
CA THR A 147 -1.57 -6.76 -7.35
C THR A 147 -1.78 -8.20 -6.89
N GLY A 148 -0.99 -8.66 -5.95
CA GLY A 148 -1.09 -10.01 -5.38
C GLY A 148 -0.74 -10.04 -3.89
N ASP A 149 -0.80 -11.23 -3.33
CA ASP A 149 -0.39 -11.51 -1.95
C ASP A 149 1.15 -11.49 -1.80
N ASP A 150 1.64 -11.52 -0.56
CA ASP A 150 3.07 -11.52 -0.27
C ASP A 150 3.77 -12.76 -0.82
N THR A 151 4.80 -12.56 -1.62
CA THR A 151 5.67 -13.65 -2.07
C THR A 151 6.67 -14.06 -1.00
N SER A 152 7.04 -13.17 -0.12
CA SER A 152 7.81 -13.29 1.13
C SER A 152 9.12 -14.10 1.09
N GLY A 153 9.43 -14.85 0.03
CA GLY A 153 10.64 -15.67 -0.10
C GLY A 153 10.71 -16.89 0.82
N ARG A 154 9.60 -17.31 1.43
CA ARG A 154 9.54 -18.41 2.40
C ARG A 154 8.84 -19.64 1.87
N ILE A 155 7.76 -19.49 1.12
CA ILE A 155 6.91 -20.56 0.62
C ILE A 155 6.80 -20.46 -0.90
N TRP A 156 7.42 -21.45 -1.60
CA TRP A 156 7.43 -21.45 -3.07
C TRP A 156 6.03 -21.49 -3.69
N GLU A 157 5.13 -22.31 -3.17
CA GLU A 157 3.79 -22.45 -3.74
C GLU A 157 2.99 -21.14 -3.63
N ARG A 158 3.19 -20.36 -2.57
CA ARG A 158 2.61 -19.03 -2.44
C ARG A 158 3.17 -18.08 -3.49
N THR A 159 4.50 -18.03 -3.63
CA THR A 159 5.17 -17.21 -4.67
C THR A 159 4.71 -17.60 -6.06
N ARG A 160 4.68 -18.90 -6.38
CA ARG A 160 4.27 -19.40 -7.68
C ARG A 160 2.82 -19.01 -8.02
N ARG A 161 1.89 -19.23 -7.10
CA ARG A 161 0.47 -18.91 -7.31
C ARG A 161 0.26 -17.43 -7.46
N MET A 162 0.76 -16.62 -6.54
CA MET A 162 0.54 -15.18 -6.51
C MET A 162 1.30 -14.50 -7.63
N GLY A 163 2.55 -14.87 -7.86
CA GLY A 163 3.35 -14.30 -8.93
C GLY A 163 2.78 -14.57 -10.32
N VAL A 164 2.45 -15.83 -10.61
CA VAL A 164 1.87 -16.21 -11.91
C VAL A 164 0.50 -15.55 -12.11
N ASN A 165 -0.38 -15.61 -11.11
CA ASN A 165 -1.70 -15.01 -11.22
C ASN A 165 -1.61 -13.49 -11.41
N THR A 166 -0.76 -12.83 -10.65
CA THR A 166 -0.55 -11.39 -10.73
C THR A 166 -0.10 -10.99 -12.13
N LEU A 167 0.93 -11.64 -12.65
CA LEU A 167 1.48 -11.30 -13.96
C LEU A 167 0.57 -11.73 -15.10
N ALA A 168 -0.01 -12.96 -15.04
CA ALA A 168 -0.85 -13.46 -16.11
C ALA A 168 -2.17 -12.70 -16.27
N PHE A 169 -2.80 -12.31 -15.14
CA PHE A 169 -4.14 -11.70 -15.18
C PHE A 169 -4.15 -10.19 -14.95
N ARG A 170 -3.13 -9.64 -14.33
CA ARG A 170 -3.08 -8.21 -14.00
C ARG A 170 -2.11 -7.41 -14.89
N LEU A 171 -1.28 -8.10 -15.67
CA LEU A 171 -0.30 -7.44 -16.54
C LEU A 171 -0.90 -6.39 -17.50
N PRO A 172 -2.14 -6.51 -18.02
CA PRO A 172 -2.78 -5.45 -18.80
C PRO A 172 -2.95 -4.12 -18.07
N GLN A 173 -2.87 -4.08 -16.74
CA GLN A 173 -2.89 -2.86 -15.94
C GLN A 173 -1.52 -2.17 -15.87
N HIS A 174 -0.45 -2.92 -16.18
CA HIS A 174 0.93 -2.40 -16.16
C HIS A 174 1.09 -1.31 -17.23
N ASN A 175 1.66 -0.17 -16.82
CA ASN A 175 1.82 1.03 -17.65
C ASN A 175 0.51 1.66 -18.16
N THR A 176 -0.66 1.15 -17.73
CA THR A 176 -1.97 1.69 -18.09
C THR A 176 -2.58 2.44 -16.90
N PHE A 177 -2.66 1.78 -15.75
CA PHE A 177 -3.16 2.39 -14.51
C PHE A 177 -2.01 2.87 -13.62
N TYR A 178 -0.99 2.05 -13.50
CA TYR A 178 0.21 2.22 -12.68
C TYR A 178 1.25 1.17 -13.10
N HIS A 179 2.45 1.22 -12.56
CA HIS A 179 3.38 0.09 -12.65
C HIS A 179 2.95 -0.99 -11.64
N ILE A 180 2.85 -2.24 -12.11
CA ILE A 180 2.52 -3.36 -11.22
C ILE A 180 3.67 -3.61 -10.25
N ASP A 181 3.38 -3.68 -8.95
CA ASP A 181 4.22 -4.29 -7.94
C ASP A 181 3.81 -5.76 -7.79
N ALA A 182 4.64 -6.65 -8.28
CA ALA A 182 4.43 -8.10 -8.19
C ALA A 182 5.06 -8.70 -6.91
N ASP A 183 5.46 -7.85 -5.96
CA ASP A 183 6.22 -8.17 -4.76
C ASP A 183 7.69 -8.56 -5.05
N CYS A 184 8.37 -9.09 -4.06
CA CYS A 184 9.81 -9.21 -4.06
C CYS A 184 10.32 -10.63 -4.37
N VAL A 185 11.56 -10.68 -4.82
CA VAL A 185 12.39 -11.88 -4.75
C VAL A 185 13.00 -11.96 -3.35
N GLY A 186 12.54 -12.88 -2.54
CA GLY A 186 13.02 -13.07 -1.17
C GLY A 186 14.23 -13.97 -1.09
N ILE A 187 15.39 -13.41 -0.75
CA ILE A 187 16.67 -14.15 -0.63
C ILE A 187 16.94 -14.48 0.84
N PHE A 188 16.16 -15.42 1.38
CA PHE A 188 16.28 -15.85 2.79
C PHE A 188 16.81 -17.27 2.96
N GLY A 189 17.14 -17.97 1.86
CA GLY A 189 17.58 -19.36 1.88
C GLY A 189 16.49 -20.41 2.15
N MET A 190 15.22 -20.00 2.28
CA MET A 190 14.09 -20.90 2.52
C MET A 190 13.51 -21.47 1.21
N ILE A 191 13.57 -20.71 0.14
CA ILE A 191 13.26 -21.18 -1.21
C ILE A 191 14.58 -21.48 -1.92
N PRO A 192 14.76 -22.68 -2.51
CA PRO A 192 15.95 -23.00 -3.29
C PRO A 192 16.20 -21.96 -4.40
N TRP A 193 17.46 -21.64 -4.64
CA TRP A 193 17.83 -20.59 -5.60
C TRP A 193 17.30 -20.87 -7.01
N GLU A 194 17.23 -22.11 -7.44
CA GLU A 194 16.69 -22.50 -8.74
C GLU A 194 15.24 -22.06 -8.93
N LYS A 195 14.45 -22.05 -7.86
CA LYS A 195 13.07 -21.55 -7.86
C LYS A 195 13.02 -20.03 -7.78
N ASN A 196 13.82 -19.42 -6.90
CA ASN A 196 13.92 -17.96 -6.83
C ASN A 196 14.42 -17.36 -8.15
N ARG A 197 15.35 -18.01 -8.83
CA ARG A 197 15.82 -17.60 -10.16
C ARG A 197 14.70 -17.62 -11.19
N GLN A 198 13.82 -18.63 -11.18
CA GLN A 198 12.66 -18.65 -12.08
C GLN A 198 11.74 -17.46 -11.81
N TRP A 199 11.51 -17.13 -10.55
CA TRP A 199 10.71 -15.97 -10.16
C TRP A 199 11.37 -14.66 -10.60
N ALA A 200 12.64 -14.48 -10.34
CA ALA A 200 13.40 -13.31 -10.78
C ALA A 200 13.38 -13.14 -12.30
N ASP A 201 13.52 -14.24 -13.05
CA ASP A 201 13.46 -14.28 -14.52
C ASP A 201 12.08 -13.81 -15.05
N VAL A 202 11.00 -14.26 -14.41
CA VAL A 202 9.64 -13.85 -14.76
C VAL A 202 9.45 -12.35 -14.51
N LEU A 203 9.89 -11.83 -13.36
CA LEU A 203 9.83 -10.40 -13.05
C LEU A 203 10.64 -9.58 -14.06
N ALA A 204 11.86 -9.98 -14.36
CA ALA A 204 12.71 -9.28 -15.34
C ALA A 204 12.09 -9.23 -16.73
N LYS A 205 11.43 -10.31 -17.17
CA LYS A 205 10.75 -10.38 -18.49
C LYS A 205 9.42 -9.66 -18.53
N SER A 206 8.76 -9.48 -17.40
CA SER A 206 7.47 -8.77 -17.34
C SER A 206 7.58 -7.26 -17.49
N GLY A 207 8.78 -6.68 -17.26
CA GLY A 207 8.99 -5.24 -17.22
C GLY A 207 8.48 -4.57 -15.94
N THR A 208 7.99 -5.34 -14.96
CA THR A 208 7.61 -4.80 -13.65
C THR A 208 8.84 -4.40 -12.83
N PRO A 209 8.73 -3.46 -11.90
CA PRO A 209 9.82 -3.14 -10.98
C PRO A 209 10.30 -4.37 -10.23
N LEU A 210 11.62 -4.48 -10.06
CA LEU A 210 12.24 -5.56 -9.32
C LEU A 210 12.46 -5.14 -7.86
N PHE A 211 11.77 -5.81 -6.95
CA PHE A 211 12.03 -5.70 -5.52
C PHE A 211 12.80 -6.93 -5.03
N VAL A 212 13.79 -6.69 -4.20
CA VAL A 212 14.57 -7.76 -3.56
C VAL A 212 14.49 -7.60 -2.05
N SER A 213 14.21 -8.69 -1.36
CA SER A 213 14.21 -8.75 0.09
C SER A 213 15.25 -9.78 0.54
N ALA A 214 16.17 -9.35 1.38
CA ALA A 214 17.23 -10.19 1.93
C ALA A 214 17.38 -9.92 3.42
N LYS A 215 17.95 -10.89 4.16
CA LYS A 215 18.42 -10.61 5.51
C LYS A 215 19.64 -9.69 5.45
N PRO A 216 19.76 -8.76 6.39
CA PRO A 216 20.97 -7.96 6.55
C PRO A 216 22.17 -8.84 6.85
#